data_c52837b17cda679f2c1de8156cb38d27
#
_entry.id   c52837b17cda679f2c1de8156cb38d27
#
_cell.length_a   1.000
_cell.length_b   1.000
_cell.length_c   1.000
_cell.angle_alpha   90.00
_cell.angle_beta   90.00
_cell.angle_gamma   90.00
#
_symmetry.space_group_name_H-M   'P 1'
#
loop_
_entity.id
_entity.type
_entity.pdbx_description
1 polymer ?
#
loop_
_entity_poly.entity_id
_entity_poly.type
_entity_poly.pdbx_seq_one_letter_code
_entity_poly.pdbx_strand_id
1 'polypeptide(L)'
;MADPQFSWDDLGQYKAEGRFLDGYPDDERTFFAPRDNVHGLLVAVLGTAQHSIVVNMFGYDDDELNKIIQGKLGDEHVYVQMSLDRSQAAGVHEKKILASWDNNAFGNSIAIGTSSVHNAISHLKIVIVDGVYTVKGSTNWSLSGEQQQDNELTLSRSAVIAAETRAILDLNHDFMLKQMAGSKLDIAKLLAPADAASMPPLPPSPPSAGSPAGS
;
A
#
# COMPACT_ATOMS: atom_id res chain seq x y z
N MET A 1 -24.87 -1.44 -3.51
CA MET A 1 -24.75 -1.43 -2.04
C MET A 1 -24.03 -0.15 -1.71
N ALA A 2 -24.48 0.62 -0.71
CA ALA A 2 -23.69 1.79 -0.27
C ALA A 2 -22.37 1.29 0.28
N ASP A 3 -21.26 1.91 -0.13
CA ASP A 3 -19.95 1.61 0.44
C ASP A 3 -20.00 1.74 1.97
N PRO A 4 -19.36 0.85 2.73
CA PRO A 4 -19.32 0.95 4.18
C PRO A 4 -18.69 2.30 4.53
N GLN A 5 -19.50 3.19 5.09
CA GLN A 5 -19.04 4.52 5.47
C GLN A 5 -18.05 4.34 6.64
N PHE A 6 -16.79 4.73 6.42
CA PHE A 6 -15.76 4.70 7.46
C PHE A 6 -16.20 5.55 8.66
N SER A 7 -16.12 4.95 9.86
CA SER A 7 -16.38 5.64 11.12
C SER A 7 -15.30 5.23 12.13
N TRP A 8 -14.69 6.20 12.79
CA TRP A 8 -13.70 5.95 13.84
C TRP A 8 -14.27 5.13 15.00
N ASP A 9 -15.52 5.36 15.34
CA ASP A 9 -16.18 4.70 16.48
C ASP A 9 -16.56 3.25 16.18
N ASP A 10 -16.66 2.89 14.90
CA ASP A 10 -17.04 1.55 14.44
C ASP A 10 -15.84 0.67 14.04
N LEU A 11 -14.61 1.12 14.31
CA LEU A 11 -13.39 0.39 13.92
C LEU A 11 -13.29 -1.01 14.54
N GLY A 12 -14.02 -1.28 15.62
CA GLY A 12 -14.11 -2.61 16.21
C GLY A 12 -14.62 -3.68 15.24
N GLN A 13 -15.41 -3.33 14.23
CA GLN A 13 -15.91 -4.26 13.22
C GLN A 13 -14.79 -4.95 12.40
N TYR A 14 -13.62 -4.33 12.32
CA TYR A 14 -12.45 -4.90 11.61
C TYR A 14 -11.57 -5.78 12.51
N LYS A 15 -11.83 -5.81 13.83
CA LYS A 15 -11.17 -6.72 14.76
C LYS A 15 -11.82 -8.09 14.72
N ALA A 16 -11.01 -9.14 14.85
CA ALA A 16 -11.50 -10.52 14.95
C ALA A 16 -12.47 -10.71 16.13
N GLU A 17 -12.23 -10.00 17.24
CA GLU A 17 -13.08 -10.01 18.44
C GLU A 17 -14.24 -9.01 18.38
N GLY A 18 -14.39 -8.25 17.31
CA GLY A 18 -15.42 -7.23 17.13
C GLY A 18 -15.25 -5.99 18.01
N ARG A 19 -14.15 -5.85 18.75
CA ARG A 19 -13.89 -4.73 19.67
C ARG A 19 -12.42 -4.56 19.98
N PHE A 20 -12.06 -3.40 20.52
CA PHE A 20 -10.78 -3.13 21.17
C PHE A 20 -10.86 -3.41 22.67
N LEU A 21 -9.71 -3.61 23.30
CA LEU A 21 -9.64 -3.72 24.76
C LEU A 21 -9.90 -2.36 25.42
N ASP A 22 -10.42 -2.40 26.64
CA ASP A 22 -10.61 -1.19 27.44
C ASP A 22 -9.27 -0.47 27.72
N GLY A 23 -9.27 0.86 27.66
CA GLY A 23 -8.05 1.65 27.85
C GLY A 23 -7.18 1.81 26.60
N TYR A 24 -7.67 1.40 25.43
CA TYR A 24 -7.00 1.72 24.17
C TYR A 24 -6.91 3.24 23.97
N PRO A 25 -5.80 3.78 23.41
CA PRO A 25 -5.69 5.22 23.13
C PRO A 25 -6.85 5.72 22.24
N ASP A 26 -7.33 6.93 22.50
CA ASP A 26 -8.48 7.48 21.79
C ASP A 26 -8.18 7.80 20.31
N ASP A 27 -6.91 8.00 19.99
CA ASP A 27 -6.42 8.45 18.66
C ASP A 27 -5.61 7.40 17.91
N GLU A 28 -5.53 6.15 18.43
CA GLU A 28 -4.77 5.07 17.80
C GLU A 28 -5.52 3.73 17.86
N ARG A 29 -5.42 2.94 16.80
CA ARG A 29 -5.99 1.59 16.70
C ARG A 29 -5.04 0.67 15.95
N THR A 30 -4.73 -0.49 16.53
CA THR A 30 -3.83 -1.49 15.93
C THR A 30 -4.59 -2.74 15.51
N PHE A 31 -4.22 -3.26 14.35
CA PHE A 31 -4.79 -4.44 13.71
C PHE A 31 -3.69 -5.41 13.31
N PHE A 32 -4.00 -6.70 13.27
CA PHE A 32 -3.04 -7.75 12.95
C PHE A 32 -3.60 -8.66 11.84
N ALA A 33 -2.96 -8.65 10.68
CA ALA A 33 -3.22 -9.63 9.65
C ALA A 33 -2.56 -10.98 10.03
N PRO A 34 -3.11 -12.11 9.63
CA PRO A 34 -4.37 -12.30 8.89
C PRO A 34 -5.60 -12.39 9.82
N ARG A 35 -5.43 -12.14 11.11
CA ARG A 35 -6.47 -12.32 12.13
C ARG A 35 -7.60 -11.31 12.02
N ASP A 36 -7.23 -10.02 11.89
CA ASP A 36 -8.16 -8.91 11.75
C ASP A 36 -8.45 -8.65 10.27
N ASN A 37 -9.58 -8.02 9.97
CA ASN A 37 -9.95 -7.64 8.60
C ASN A 37 -9.19 -6.37 8.17
N VAL A 38 -7.88 -6.50 7.95
CA VAL A 38 -7.00 -5.40 7.55
C VAL A 38 -7.37 -4.87 6.16
N HIS A 39 -7.71 -5.75 5.21
CA HIS A 39 -8.15 -5.36 3.87
C HIS A 39 -9.40 -4.48 3.91
N GLY A 40 -10.45 -4.92 4.60
CA GLY A 40 -11.68 -4.14 4.74
C GLY A 40 -11.47 -2.78 5.41
N LEU A 41 -10.54 -2.70 6.38
CA LEU A 41 -10.14 -1.43 6.99
C LEU A 41 -9.49 -0.49 5.96
N LEU A 42 -8.53 -0.98 5.16
CA LEU A 42 -7.85 -0.19 4.14
C LEU A 42 -8.84 0.32 3.09
N VAL A 43 -9.75 -0.53 2.60
CA VAL A 43 -10.83 -0.15 1.67
C VAL A 43 -11.67 0.99 2.25
N ALA A 44 -12.12 0.86 3.50
CA ALA A 44 -12.94 1.88 4.15
C ALA A 44 -12.18 3.20 4.35
N VAL A 45 -10.95 3.16 4.85
CA VAL A 45 -10.14 4.36 5.09
C VAL A 45 -9.83 5.10 3.79
N LEU A 46 -9.40 4.39 2.74
CA LEU A 46 -9.12 5.01 1.44
C LEU A 46 -10.39 5.54 0.77
N GLY A 47 -11.50 4.79 0.89
CA GLY A 47 -12.80 5.19 0.34
C GLY A 47 -13.30 6.52 0.90
N THR A 48 -12.99 6.82 2.18
CA THR A 48 -13.43 8.06 2.86
C THR A 48 -12.71 9.33 2.39
N ALA A 49 -11.60 9.23 1.65
CA ALA A 49 -10.82 10.39 1.22
C ALA A 49 -11.67 11.41 0.44
N GLN A 50 -11.63 12.66 0.88
CA GLN A 50 -12.33 13.80 0.27
C GLN A 50 -11.38 14.88 -0.22
N HIS A 51 -10.14 14.92 0.30
CA HIS A 51 -9.19 15.98 0.02
C HIS A 51 -7.82 15.45 -0.44
N SER A 52 -7.32 14.37 0.18
CA SER A 52 -6.00 13.88 -0.18
C SER A 52 -5.75 12.42 0.21
N ILE A 53 -4.97 11.74 -0.63
CA ILE A 53 -4.33 10.46 -0.32
C ILE A 53 -2.84 10.57 -0.61
N VAL A 54 -2.00 10.31 0.38
CA VAL A 54 -0.54 10.31 0.24
C VAL A 54 0.02 8.98 0.67
N VAL A 55 0.63 8.27 -0.26
CA VAL A 55 1.09 6.88 -0.09
C VAL A 55 2.60 6.78 -0.30
N ASN A 56 3.27 6.01 0.55
CA ASN A 56 4.55 5.39 0.24
C ASN A 56 4.43 3.89 0.53
N MET A 57 4.51 3.07 -0.52
CA MET A 57 4.24 1.63 -0.42
C MET A 57 5.37 0.83 -1.06
N PHE A 58 5.83 -0.20 -0.33
CA PHE A 58 6.83 -1.13 -0.83
C PHE A 58 6.20 -2.14 -1.80
N GLY A 59 5.28 -2.99 -1.35
CA GLY A 59 4.60 -3.97 -2.18
C GLY A 59 3.17 -3.54 -2.46
N TYR A 60 2.79 -3.47 -3.75
CA TYR A 60 1.51 -2.95 -4.21
C TYR A 60 0.95 -3.80 -5.36
N ASP A 61 0.08 -4.75 -5.03
CA ASP A 61 -0.57 -5.63 -6.02
C ASP A 61 -2.04 -5.95 -5.70
N ASP A 62 -2.69 -5.14 -4.86
CA ASP A 62 -4.11 -5.28 -4.54
C ASP A 62 -4.97 -4.55 -5.56
N ASP A 63 -5.80 -5.30 -6.30
CA ASP A 63 -6.68 -4.79 -7.37
C ASP A 63 -7.81 -3.88 -6.82
N GLU A 64 -8.33 -4.13 -5.61
CA GLU A 64 -9.42 -3.35 -5.04
C GLU A 64 -8.93 -2.00 -4.52
N LEU A 65 -7.84 -1.99 -3.76
CA LEU A 65 -7.21 -0.75 -3.31
C LEU A 65 -6.75 0.09 -4.51
N ASN A 66 -6.24 -0.56 -5.56
CA ASN A 66 -5.86 0.11 -6.80
C ASN A 66 -7.06 0.81 -7.47
N LYS A 67 -8.22 0.16 -7.54
CA LYS A 67 -9.44 0.79 -8.10
C LYS A 67 -9.87 2.02 -7.32
N ILE A 68 -9.76 1.98 -5.98
CA ILE A 68 -10.07 3.13 -5.14
C ILE A 68 -9.10 4.27 -5.44
N ILE A 69 -7.80 4.00 -5.47
CA ILE A 69 -6.77 5.02 -5.78
C ILE A 69 -7.01 5.62 -7.17
N GLN A 70 -7.30 4.80 -8.19
CA GLN A 70 -7.61 5.29 -9.54
C GLN A 70 -8.86 6.17 -9.57
N GLY A 71 -9.92 5.77 -8.85
CA GLY A 71 -11.13 6.57 -8.72
C GLY A 71 -10.85 7.93 -8.08
N LYS A 72 -10.05 7.97 -7.02
CA LYS A 72 -9.65 9.21 -6.35
C LYS A 72 -8.70 10.06 -7.19
N LEU A 73 -7.81 9.44 -7.98
CA LEU A 73 -6.94 10.17 -8.92
C LEU A 73 -7.74 10.85 -10.05
N GLY A 74 -8.87 10.25 -10.45
CA GLY A 74 -9.80 10.85 -11.42
C GLY A 74 -10.71 11.93 -10.84
N ASP A 75 -10.74 12.13 -9.53
CA ASP A 75 -11.52 13.17 -8.85
C ASP A 75 -10.68 14.44 -8.69
N GLU A 76 -11.07 15.52 -9.36
CA GLU A 76 -10.34 16.80 -9.32
C GLU A 76 -10.29 17.45 -7.93
N HIS A 77 -11.10 16.99 -6.99
CA HIS A 77 -11.14 17.49 -5.61
C HIS A 77 -10.20 16.73 -4.66
N VAL A 78 -9.63 15.61 -5.12
CA VAL A 78 -8.76 14.76 -4.30
C VAL A 78 -7.33 14.80 -4.82
N TYR A 79 -6.43 15.32 -4.02
CA TYR A 79 -5.00 15.23 -4.29
C TYR A 79 -4.49 13.82 -4.03
N VAL A 80 -3.88 13.17 -5.01
CA VAL A 80 -3.27 11.85 -4.86
C VAL A 80 -1.76 11.93 -5.12
N GLN A 81 -0.98 11.49 -4.16
CA GLN A 81 0.48 11.32 -4.27
C GLN A 81 0.85 9.90 -3.88
N MET A 82 1.60 9.22 -4.73
CA MET A 82 2.00 7.84 -4.50
C MET A 82 3.47 7.61 -4.83
N SER A 83 4.19 7.00 -3.90
CA SER A 83 5.59 6.62 -4.05
C SER A 83 5.72 5.11 -3.94
N LEU A 84 6.28 4.45 -4.95
CA LEU A 84 6.43 3.00 -5.02
C LEU A 84 7.90 2.62 -5.13
N ASP A 85 8.30 1.55 -4.44
CA ASP A 85 9.65 1.03 -4.55
C ASP A 85 9.88 0.38 -5.92
N ARG A 86 11.00 0.74 -6.56
CA ARG A 86 11.34 0.25 -7.90
C ARG A 86 11.51 -1.26 -7.97
N SER A 87 12.01 -1.90 -6.92
CA SER A 87 12.27 -3.34 -6.93
C SER A 87 10.98 -4.14 -6.99
N GLN A 88 9.91 -3.62 -6.39
CA GLN A 88 8.58 -4.22 -6.41
C GLN A 88 7.80 -3.82 -7.66
N ALA A 89 7.84 -2.55 -8.04
CA ALA A 89 7.21 -2.05 -9.28
C ALA A 89 7.66 -2.80 -10.55
N ALA A 90 8.80 -3.50 -10.51
CA ALA A 90 9.25 -4.41 -11.56
C ALA A 90 8.63 -5.81 -11.48
N GLY A 91 7.89 -6.17 -10.42
CA GLY A 91 7.22 -7.45 -10.25
C GLY A 91 6.06 -7.65 -11.24
N VAL A 92 5.66 -8.91 -11.45
CA VAL A 92 4.63 -9.24 -12.45
C VAL A 92 3.26 -8.67 -12.06
N HIS A 93 2.92 -8.73 -10.78
CA HIS A 93 1.62 -8.25 -10.28
C HIS A 93 1.54 -6.74 -10.28
N GLU A 94 2.55 -6.06 -9.72
CA GLU A 94 2.62 -4.60 -9.70
C GLU A 94 2.65 -4.02 -11.12
N LYS A 95 3.35 -4.67 -12.08
CA LYS A 95 3.30 -4.26 -13.49
C LYS A 95 1.90 -4.32 -14.07
N LYS A 96 1.12 -5.35 -13.76
CA LYS A 96 -0.25 -5.48 -14.23
C LYS A 96 -1.12 -4.33 -13.72
N ILE A 97 -0.98 -3.99 -12.45
CA ILE A 97 -1.70 -2.89 -11.83
C ILE A 97 -1.26 -1.55 -12.44
N LEU A 98 0.03 -1.29 -12.51
CA LEU A 98 0.57 -0.05 -13.09
C LEU A 98 0.21 0.11 -14.57
N ALA A 99 0.14 -0.98 -15.33
CA ALA A 99 -0.29 -0.97 -16.73
C ALA A 99 -1.78 -0.58 -16.91
N SER A 100 -2.59 -0.72 -15.87
CA SER A 100 -4.00 -0.30 -15.88
C SER A 100 -4.17 1.22 -15.70
N TRP A 101 -3.11 1.94 -15.36
CA TRP A 101 -3.15 3.37 -15.11
C TRP A 101 -2.99 4.16 -16.42
N ASP A 102 -3.71 5.27 -16.53
CA ASP A 102 -3.53 6.21 -17.64
C ASP A 102 -2.12 6.82 -17.56
N ASN A 103 -1.48 7.04 -18.72
CA ASN A 103 -0.16 7.68 -18.80
C ASN A 103 -0.10 9.05 -18.10
N ASN A 104 -1.21 9.77 -18.00
CA ASN A 104 -1.31 11.03 -17.27
C ASN A 104 -1.23 10.86 -15.74
N ALA A 105 -1.55 9.68 -15.19
CA ALA A 105 -1.46 9.39 -13.77
C ALA A 105 -0.02 9.36 -13.24
N PHE A 106 0.96 9.19 -14.13
CA PHE A 106 2.37 9.16 -13.77
C PHE A 106 3.04 10.53 -13.66
N GLY A 107 2.39 11.63 -14.03
CA GLY A 107 2.97 12.97 -13.96
C GLY A 107 3.71 13.21 -12.62
N ASN A 108 3.23 14.17 -11.84
CA ASN A 108 3.76 14.43 -10.48
C ASN A 108 3.04 13.65 -9.38
N SER A 109 2.01 12.87 -9.71
CA SER A 109 1.23 12.13 -8.71
C SER A 109 1.85 10.81 -8.33
N ILE A 110 2.56 10.14 -9.25
CA ILE A 110 3.16 8.83 -9.02
C ILE A 110 4.66 8.86 -9.26
N ALA A 111 5.41 8.47 -8.27
CA ALA A 111 6.86 8.33 -8.32
C ALA A 111 7.27 6.87 -8.07
N ILE A 112 8.19 6.36 -8.90
CA ILE A 112 8.76 5.02 -8.77
C ILE A 112 10.29 5.18 -8.61
N GLY A 113 10.82 4.72 -7.49
CA GLY A 113 12.24 4.91 -7.21
C GLY A 113 12.75 4.04 -6.08
N THR A 114 13.81 4.53 -5.44
CA THR A 114 14.46 3.89 -4.30
C THR A 114 14.43 4.83 -3.10
N SER A 115 14.89 4.37 -1.95
CA SER A 115 15.14 5.25 -0.80
C SER A 115 16.09 6.39 -1.19
N SER A 116 15.91 7.54 -0.57
CA SER A 116 16.79 8.71 -0.69
C SER A 116 18.19 8.48 -0.14
N VAL A 117 18.41 7.41 0.62
CA VAL A 117 19.69 7.07 1.23
C VAL A 117 20.29 5.85 0.53
N HIS A 118 21.47 6.01 -0.06
CA HIS A 118 22.27 4.94 -0.66
C HIS A 118 21.58 4.08 -1.74
N ASN A 119 20.53 4.58 -2.38
CA ASN A 119 19.71 3.81 -3.33
C ASN A 119 19.18 2.47 -2.76
N ALA A 120 19.02 2.39 -1.45
CA ALA A 120 18.39 1.25 -0.78
C ALA A 120 16.89 1.18 -1.10
N ILE A 121 16.24 0.07 -0.76
CA ILE A 121 14.80 -0.07 -0.93
C ILE A 121 14.03 0.96 -0.05
N SER A 122 12.93 1.47 -0.57
CA SER A 122 11.94 2.24 0.21
C SER A 122 10.94 1.27 0.81
N HIS A 123 11.21 0.77 2.03
CA HIS A 123 10.42 -0.30 2.65
C HIS A 123 9.22 0.21 3.47
N LEU A 124 8.80 1.44 3.26
CA LEU A 124 7.64 2.02 3.95
C LEU A 124 6.33 1.40 3.47
N LYS A 125 5.36 1.31 4.37
CA LYS A 125 3.97 0.97 4.12
C LYS A 125 3.13 1.96 4.90
N ILE A 126 2.95 3.13 4.29
CA ILE A 126 2.31 4.28 4.94
C ILE A 126 1.32 4.92 3.97
N VAL A 127 0.14 5.24 4.48
CA VAL A 127 -0.79 6.13 3.80
C VAL A 127 -1.32 7.18 4.76
N ILE A 128 -1.48 8.40 4.26
CA ILE A 128 -2.15 9.50 4.95
C ILE A 128 -3.39 9.86 4.15
N VAL A 129 -4.55 9.91 4.84
CA VAL A 129 -5.83 10.30 4.25
C VAL A 129 -6.29 11.61 4.89
N ASP A 130 -6.60 12.59 4.06
CA ASP A 130 -7.13 13.92 4.40
C ASP A 130 -6.31 14.71 5.44
N GLY A 131 -5.00 14.37 5.57
CA GLY A 131 -4.13 15.02 6.54
C GLY A 131 -4.48 14.74 8.02
N VAL A 132 -5.31 13.75 8.29
CA VAL A 132 -5.79 13.39 9.62
C VAL A 132 -5.51 11.93 9.96
N TYR A 133 -5.84 11.02 9.07
CA TYR A 133 -5.67 9.59 9.27
C TYR A 133 -4.33 9.12 8.72
N THR A 134 -3.51 8.49 9.56
CA THR A 134 -2.25 7.87 9.15
C THR A 134 -2.32 6.38 9.40
N VAL A 135 -2.21 5.59 8.34
CA VAL A 135 -2.06 4.14 8.42
C VAL A 135 -0.60 3.80 8.18
N LYS A 136 0.01 3.04 9.07
CA LYS A 136 1.41 2.62 8.97
C LYS A 136 1.60 1.23 9.59
N GLY A 137 2.64 0.51 9.18
CA GLY A 137 2.96 -0.80 9.73
C GLY A 137 3.84 -1.64 8.81
N SER A 138 3.72 -2.96 8.93
CA SER A 138 4.47 -3.92 8.09
C SER A 138 3.68 -4.42 6.88
N THR A 139 2.37 -4.15 6.81
CA THR A 139 1.44 -4.70 5.81
C THR A 139 1.67 -4.10 4.42
N ASN A 140 2.11 -4.93 3.47
CA ASN A 140 2.07 -4.58 2.05
C ASN A 140 0.62 -4.60 1.53
N TRP A 141 0.31 -3.79 0.54
CA TRP A 141 -0.98 -3.82 -0.13
C TRP A 141 -1.00 -4.95 -1.17
N SER A 142 -1.22 -6.14 -0.67
CA SER A 142 -1.25 -7.39 -1.43
C SER A 142 -2.08 -8.42 -0.71
N LEU A 143 -2.68 -9.35 -1.46
CA LEU A 143 -3.43 -10.47 -0.87
C LEU A 143 -2.61 -11.21 0.20
N SER A 144 -1.34 -11.44 -0.08
CA SER A 144 -0.44 -12.10 0.86
C SER A 144 -0.18 -11.26 2.12
N GLY A 145 0.09 -9.96 1.97
CA GLY A 145 0.37 -9.05 3.07
C GLY A 145 -0.82 -8.84 4.00
N GLU A 146 -2.01 -8.78 3.44
CA GLU A 146 -3.24 -8.42 4.16
C GLU A 146 -3.97 -9.64 4.76
N GLN A 147 -3.82 -10.84 4.16
CA GLN A 147 -4.64 -12.00 4.47
C GLN A 147 -3.88 -13.30 4.78
N GLN A 148 -2.57 -13.35 4.61
CA GLN A 148 -1.80 -14.60 4.72
C GLN A 148 -0.55 -14.50 5.59
N GLN A 149 0.01 -13.30 5.75
CA GLN A 149 1.23 -13.06 6.53
C GLN A 149 0.91 -12.42 7.87
N ASP A 150 1.74 -12.72 8.87
CA ASP A 150 1.69 -12.02 10.16
C ASP A 150 2.22 -10.60 9.96
N ASN A 151 1.30 -9.64 9.90
CA ASN A 151 1.61 -8.22 9.76
C ASN A 151 0.85 -7.39 10.77
N GLU A 152 1.43 -6.24 11.11
CA GLU A 152 0.81 -5.24 11.96
C GLU A 152 0.45 -4.02 11.10
N LEU A 153 -0.66 -3.39 11.46
CA LEU A 153 -1.13 -2.14 10.88
C LEU A 153 -1.71 -1.27 11.98
N THR A 154 -1.20 -0.07 12.13
CA THR A 154 -1.71 0.93 13.06
C THR A 154 -2.34 2.09 12.30
N LEU A 155 -3.57 2.43 12.66
CA LEU A 155 -4.30 3.61 12.22
C LEU A 155 -4.28 4.66 13.33
N SER A 156 -3.73 5.84 13.05
CA SER A 156 -3.75 7.00 13.95
C SER A 156 -4.68 8.09 13.41
N ARG A 157 -5.42 8.74 14.30
CA ARG A 157 -6.26 9.91 14.01
C ARG A 157 -5.64 11.16 14.63
N SER A 158 -4.63 11.72 13.96
CA SER A 158 -3.87 12.87 14.46
C SER A 158 -3.31 13.71 13.31
N ALA A 159 -3.75 14.95 13.22
CA ALA A 159 -3.23 15.89 12.22
C ALA A 159 -1.73 16.20 12.43
N VAL A 160 -1.23 16.13 13.66
CA VAL A 160 0.19 16.37 13.96
C VAL A 160 1.04 15.21 13.43
N ILE A 161 0.64 13.95 13.73
CA ILE A 161 1.32 12.76 13.19
C ILE A 161 1.25 12.73 11.66
N ALA A 162 0.10 13.06 11.10
CA ALA A 162 -0.08 13.13 9.66
C ALA A 162 0.84 14.17 9.01
N ALA A 163 0.96 15.37 9.59
CA ALA A 163 1.81 16.43 9.07
C ALA A 163 3.30 16.07 9.14
N GLU A 164 3.77 15.54 10.27
CA GLU A 164 5.15 15.08 10.44
C GLU A 164 5.49 13.95 9.44
N THR A 165 4.61 12.96 9.35
CA THR A 165 4.76 11.85 8.41
C THR A 165 4.76 12.37 6.97
N ARG A 166 3.85 13.27 6.61
CA ARG A 166 3.74 13.88 5.29
C ARG A 166 5.04 14.52 4.83
N ALA A 167 5.72 15.26 5.72
CA ALA A 167 6.99 15.91 5.39
C ALA A 167 8.05 14.91 4.91
N ILE A 168 8.11 13.73 5.51
CA ILE A 168 9.03 12.67 5.09
C ILE A 168 8.59 12.02 3.77
N LEU A 169 7.28 11.78 3.60
CA LEU A 169 6.77 11.19 2.36
C LEU A 169 6.98 12.14 1.16
N ASP A 170 6.82 13.44 1.34
CA ASP A 170 7.07 14.45 0.30
C ASP A 170 8.54 14.46 -0.13
N LEU A 171 9.49 14.41 0.81
CA LEU A 171 10.92 14.31 0.50
C LEU A 171 11.25 13.04 -0.30
N ASN A 172 10.66 11.90 0.07
CA ASN A 172 10.85 10.65 -0.66
C ASN A 172 10.25 10.72 -2.06
N HIS A 173 9.07 11.30 -2.19
CA HIS A 173 8.38 11.47 -3.47
C HIS A 173 9.19 12.34 -4.44
N ASP A 174 9.63 13.50 -3.98
CA ASP A 174 10.48 14.41 -4.75
C ASP A 174 11.79 13.76 -5.19
N PHE A 175 12.40 12.95 -4.32
CA PHE A 175 13.61 12.22 -4.66
C PHE A 175 13.35 11.18 -5.76
N MET A 176 12.26 10.42 -5.65
CA MET A 176 11.87 9.42 -6.65
C MET A 176 11.51 10.06 -7.99
N LEU A 177 10.80 11.21 -7.99
CA LEU A 177 10.55 11.98 -9.22
C LEU A 177 11.85 12.42 -9.90
N LYS A 178 12.84 12.89 -9.13
CA LYS A 178 14.15 13.26 -9.66
C LYS A 178 14.89 12.05 -10.23
N GLN A 179 14.80 10.88 -9.60
CA GLN A 179 15.36 9.63 -10.14
C GLN A 179 14.68 9.25 -11.46
N MET A 180 13.35 9.36 -11.56
CA MET A 180 12.62 9.08 -12.81
C MET A 180 13.08 10.02 -13.92
N ALA A 181 13.15 11.33 -13.66
CA ALA A 181 13.59 12.32 -14.62
C ALA A 181 15.06 12.13 -15.07
N GLY A 182 15.95 11.81 -14.14
CA GLY A 182 17.39 11.64 -14.41
C GLY A 182 17.75 10.32 -15.09
N SER A 183 16.99 9.25 -14.84
CA SER A 183 17.28 7.92 -15.37
C SER A 183 16.69 7.67 -16.75
N LYS A 184 15.96 8.62 -17.36
CA LYS A 184 15.12 8.35 -18.54
C LYS A 184 14.32 7.06 -18.34
N LEU A 185 13.75 6.90 -17.15
CA LEU A 185 12.96 5.73 -16.82
C LEU A 185 11.83 5.68 -17.84
N ASP A 186 11.99 4.79 -18.80
CA ASP A 186 10.98 4.52 -19.80
C ASP A 186 9.90 3.69 -19.10
N ILE A 187 8.86 4.38 -18.61
CA ILE A 187 7.72 3.76 -17.95
C ILE A 187 7.09 2.73 -18.89
N ALA A 188 7.07 2.99 -20.20
CA ALA A 188 6.61 2.04 -21.21
C ALA A 188 7.44 0.74 -21.18
N LYS A 189 8.76 0.85 -20.91
CA LYS A 189 9.64 -0.32 -20.78
C LYS A 189 9.45 -1.06 -19.45
N LEU A 190 9.12 -0.34 -18.37
CA LEU A 190 8.74 -0.94 -17.08
C LEU A 190 7.40 -1.68 -17.18
N LEU A 191 6.46 -1.16 -17.98
CA LEU A 191 5.13 -1.72 -18.20
C LEU A 191 5.09 -2.76 -19.33
N ALA A 192 6.17 -2.89 -20.12
CA ALA A 192 6.23 -3.92 -21.17
C ALA A 192 6.07 -5.31 -20.53
N PRO A 193 5.27 -6.20 -21.13
CA PRO A 193 5.11 -7.57 -20.65
C PRO A 193 6.50 -8.21 -20.53
N ALA A 194 6.77 -8.86 -19.40
CA ALA A 194 7.99 -9.63 -19.24
C ALA A 194 7.99 -10.75 -20.29
N ASP A 195 9.00 -10.79 -21.16
CA ASP A 195 9.17 -11.92 -22.05
C ASP A 195 9.23 -13.20 -21.19
N ALA A 196 8.36 -14.16 -21.49
CA ALA A 196 8.26 -15.43 -20.76
C ALA A 196 9.59 -16.21 -20.69
N ALA A 197 10.58 -15.83 -21.50
CA ALA A 197 11.92 -16.41 -21.54
C ALA A 197 12.89 -15.90 -20.46
N SER A 198 12.53 -14.85 -19.72
CA SER A 198 13.43 -14.21 -18.74
C SER A 198 13.11 -14.53 -17.27
N MET A 199 12.12 -15.36 -17.00
CA MET A 199 11.80 -15.77 -15.63
C MET A 199 12.84 -16.78 -15.11
N PRO A 200 13.48 -16.54 -13.96
CA PRO A 200 14.25 -17.60 -13.32
C PRO A 200 13.33 -18.79 -12.98
N PRO A 201 13.82 -20.03 -13.06
CA PRO A 201 13.00 -21.19 -12.70
C PRO A 201 12.53 -21.06 -11.26
N LEU A 202 11.26 -21.38 -11.02
CA LEU A 202 10.69 -21.41 -9.67
C LEU A 202 11.55 -22.34 -8.79
N PRO A 203 11.82 -21.96 -7.53
CA PRO A 203 12.49 -22.84 -6.60
C PRO A 203 11.68 -24.16 -6.45
N PRO A 204 12.35 -25.32 -6.30
CA PRO A 204 11.66 -26.59 -6.14
C PRO A 204 10.75 -26.52 -4.91
N SER A 205 9.53 -27.03 -5.07
CA SER A 205 8.57 -27.12 -3.97
C SER A 205 9.20 -27.86 -2.79
N PRO A 206 8.99 -27.40 -1.55
CA PRO A 206 9.47 -28.16 -0.39
C PRO A 206 8.89 -29.56 -0.40
N PRO A 207 9.67 -30.58 0.03
CA PRO A 207 9.19 -31.95 0.07
C PRO A 207 7.94 -32.03 0.96
N SER A 208 6.89 -32.67 0.43
CA SER A 208 5.66 -32.91 1.20
C SER A 208 6.02 -33.60 2.50
N ALA A 209 5.64 -33.02 3.63
CA ALA A 209 5.79 -33.66 4.95
C ALA A 209 5.04 -35.01 4.92
N GLY A 210 5.80 -36.09 4.99
CA GLY A 210 5.25 -37.43 5.03
C GLY A 210 4.28 -37.57 6.21
N SER A 211 3.09 -38.09 5.92
CA SER A 211 2.14 -38.45 6.98
C SER A 211 2.81 -39.40 7.98
N PRO A 212 2.64 -39.19 9.29
CA PRO A 212 3.14 -40.15 10.27
C PRO A 212 2.40 -41.49 10.07
N ALA A 213 3.20 -42.55 9.88
CA ALA A 213 2.68 -43.90 9.85
C ALA A 213 2.06 -44.21 11.22
N GLY A 214 0.80 -44.60 11.26
CA GLY A 214 0.12 -45.04 12.44
C GLY A 214 0.73 -46.34 13.00
N SER A 215 0.90 -46.41 14.26
CA SER A 215 1.01 -47.60 15.07
C SER A 215 0.16 -47.44 16.32
#